data_05a5c6b22cd75fbc2a9f91e45755284e
#
_entry.id   05a5c6b22cd75fbc2a9f91e45755284e
#
_cell.length_a   1.000
_cell.length_b   1.000
_cell.length_c   1.000
_cell.angle_alpha   90.00
_cell.angle_beta   90.00
_cell.angle_gamma   90.00
#
_symmetry.space_group_name_H-M   'P 1'
#
loop_
_entity.id
_entity.type
_entity.pdbx_description
1 polymer ?
#
loop_
_entity_poly.entity_id
_entity_poly.type
_entity_poly.pdbx_seq_one_letter_code
_entity_poly.pdbx_strand_id
1 'polypeptide(L)'
;ILERVHTRPEMTNHIEDILRDDSISLIVETMGGLHPAYEFAVQSLESGRHFVTANKLLVSAYGRELQALARRRGVGFLFGAACGGGIPYLSNLAAAREGDHILRVGGILNGTTNYMLDAMQTRGLDYAAALQEAQALGYAEQDPTSDVEGLDTLRKLILAVAVGMRRWLRE
;
A
#
# COMPACT_ATOMS: atom_id res chain seq x y z
N ILE A 1 -11.86 16.65 -11.80
CA ILE A 1 -10.44 16.79 -11.37
C ILE A 1 -9.62 17.38 -12.52
N LEU A 2 -9.80 16.90 -13.76
CA LEU A 2 -9.03 17.37 -14.94
C LEU A 2 -9.33 18.84 -15.32
N GLU A 3 -10.50 19.37 -14.98
CA GLU A 3 -10.85 20.80 -15.21
C GLU A 3 -9.99 21.79 -14.41
N ARG A 4 -9.28 21.32 -13.38
CA ARG A 4 -8.38 22.14 -12.55
C ARG A 4 -6.91 22.08 -13.00
N VAL A 5 -6.60 21.25 -13.98
CA VAL A 5 -5.24 21.11 -14.52
C VAL A 5 -5.14 21.97 -15.78
N HIS A 6 -4.32 23.01 -15.75
CA HIS A 6 -4.16 23.96 -16.88
C HIS A 6 -3.39 23.36 -18.07
N THR A 7 -2.84 22.16 -17.95
CA THR A 7 -2.14 21.44 -19.03
C THR A 7 -2.86 20.14 -19.32
N ARG A 8 -3.01 19.77 -20.60
CA ARG A 8 -3.46 18.42 -20.97
C ARG A 8 -2.37 17.43 -20.60
N PRO A 9 -2.71 16.37 -19.85
CA PRO A 9 -1.74 15.31 -19.56
C PRO A 9 -1.33 14.62 -20.86
N GLU A 10 -0.06 14.37 -21.04
CA GLU A 10 0.42 13.44 -22.05
C GLU A 10 0.09 12.01 -21.60
N MET A 11 -0.33 11.18 -22.56
CA MET A 11 -0.72 9.79 -22.29
C MET A 11 0.13 8.86 -23.14
N THR A 12 0.70 7.84 -22.49
CA THR A 12 1.44 6.78 -23.16
C THR A 12 1.13 5.43 -22.52
N ASN A 13 1.32 4.36 -23.27
CA ASN A 13 1.26 2.97 -22.78
C ASN A 13 2.65 2.38 -22.54
N HIS A 14 3.70 3.19 -22.68
CA HIS A 14 5.09 2.76 -22.61
C HIS A 14 5.81 3.47 -21.47
N ILE A 15 6.29 2.73 -20.50
CA ILE A 15 7.07 3.30 -19.38
C ILE A 15 8.36 3.97 -19.86
N GLU A 16 8.93 3.49 -20.96
CA GLU A 16 10.14 4.02 -21.57
C GLU A 16 10.01 5.49 -22.00
N ASP A 17 8.84 5.90 -22.41
CA ASP A 17 8.59 7.31 -22.78
C ASP A 17 8.70 8.21 -21.55
N ILE A 18 8.17 7.76 -20.40
CA ILE A 18 8.29 8.44 -19.11
C ILE A 18 9.75 8.47 -18.66
N LEU A 19 10.46 7.37 -18.84
CA LEU A 19 11.86 7.23 -18.39
C LEU A 19 12.86 7.95 -19.31
N ARG A 20 12.48 8.37 -20.51
CA ARG A 20 13.30 9.21 -21.41
C ARG A 20 13.13 10.71 -21.15
N ASP A 21 12.07 11.10 -20.47
CA ASP A 21 11.81 12.50 -20.16
C ASP A 21 12.55 12.92 -18.89
N ASP A 22 13.65 13.66 -19.07
CA ASP A 22 14.49 14.13 -17.96
C ASP A 22 13.80 15.21 -17.08
N SER A 23 12.67 15.76 -17.52
CA SER A 23 11.88 16.67 -16.69
C SER A 23 11.07 15.97 -15.61
N ILE A 24 10.84 14.66 -15.75
CA ILE A 24 10.11 13.84 -14.78
C ILE A 24 11.08 13.36 -13.69
N SER A 25 10.95 13.88 -12.50
CA SER A 25 11.76 13.50 -11.32
C SER A 25 11.07 12.54 -10.36
N LEU A 26 9.74 12.38 -10.48
CA LEU A 26 8.92 11.58 -9.57
C LEU A 26 7.88 10.78 -10.34
N ILE A 27 7.76 9.50 -10.03
CA ILE A 27 6.75 8.59 -10.58
C ILE A 27 5.81 8.14 -9.47
N VAL A 28 4.50 8.18 -9.74
CA VAL A 28 3.45 7.71 -8.83
C VAL A 28 2.78 6.48 -9.44
N GLU A 29 2.89 5.35 -8.75
CA GLU A 29 2.28 4.07 -9.12
C GLU A 29 1.01 3.84 -8.31
N THR A 30 -0.10 3.63 -9.00
CA THR A 30 -1.42 3.35 -8.42
C THR A 30 -2.07 2.12 -9.06
N MET A 31 -1.26 1.27 -9.67
CA MET A 31 -1.70 -0.01 -10.24
C MET A 31 -1.98 -1.02 -9.13
N GLY A 32 -2.64 -2.10 -9.48
CA GLY A 32 -2.74 -3.28 -8.65
C GLY A 32 -1.80 -4.38 -9.13
N GLY A 33 -1.67 -5.45 -8.33
CA GLY A 33 -0.84 -6.59 -8.69
C GLY A 33 0.65 -6.37 -8.44
N LEU A 34 1.43 -7.40 -8.75
CA LEU A 34 2.87 -7.41 -8.50
C LEU A 34 3.67 -7.03 -9.74
N HIS A 35 3.23 -7.52 -10.88
CA HIS A 35 3.82 -7.27 -12.20
C HIS A 35 2.81 -6.54 -13.09
N PRO A 36 3.20 -5.52 -13.84
CA PRO A 36 4.56 -4.98 -14.03
C PRO A 36 5.00 -3.93 -13.01
N ALA A 37 4.27 -3.74 -11.90
CA ALA A 37 4.56 -2.70 -10.91
C ALA A 37 5.99 -2.80 -10.33
N TYR A 38 6.48 -4.02 -10.09
CA TYR A 38 7.85 -4.26 -9.63
C TYR A 38 8.89 -3.77 -10.64
N GLU A 39 8.75 -4.16 -11.91
CA GLU A 39 9.66 -3.77 -12.99
C GLU A 39 9.69 -2.25 -13.15
N PHE A 40 8.54 -1.59 -13.09
CA PHE A 40 8.43 -0.15 -13.19
C PHE A 40 9.05 0.56 -11.98
N ALA A 41 8.89 0.01 -10.77
CA ALA A 41 9.55 0.53 -9.58
C ALA A 41 11.08 0.43 -9.70
N VAL A 42 11.60 -0.72 -10.13
CA VAL A 42 13.06 -0.92 -10.32
C VAL A 42 13.60 0.05 -11.35
N GLN A 43 13.00 0.11 -12.55
CA GLN A 43 13.45 0.99 -13.63
C GLN A 43 13.41 2.47 -13.22
N SER A 44 12.36 2.89 -12.53
CA SER A 44 12.20 4.27 -12.03
C SER A 44 13.30 4.63 -11.05
N LEU A 45 13.55 3.78 -10.05
CA LEU A 45 14.59 4.01 -9.05
C LEU A 45 16.00 3.95 -9.66
N GLU A 46 16.25 3.01 -10.58
CA GLU A 46 17.53 2.90 -11.28
C GLU A 46 17.82 4.11 -12.16
N SER A 47 16.80 4.71 -12.76
CA SER A 47 16.94 5.94 -13.55
C SER A 47 17.10 7.22 -12.72
N GLY A 48 17.16 7.10 -11.37
CA GLY A 48 17.36 8.24 -10.48
C GLY A 48 16.09 9.04 -10.19
N ARG A 49 14.91 8.46 -10.39
CA ARG A 49 13.62 9.09 -10.10
C ARG A 49 13.07 8.65 -8.74
N HIS A 50 12.39 9.57 -8.07
CA HIS A 50 11.62 9.23 -6.86
C HIS A 50 10.44 8.34 -7.25
N PHE A 51 10.08 7.38 -6.39
CA PHE A 51 8.97 6.47 -6.63
C PHE A 51 7.99 6.47 -5.45
N VAL A 52 6.73 6.73 -5.74
CA VAL A 52 5.62 6.72 -4.79
C VAL A 52 4.65 5.62 -5.19
N THR A 53 4.23 4.77 -4.26
CA THR A 53 3.29 3.69 -4.56
C THR A 53 2.20 3.56 -3.50
N ALA A 54 0.98 3.23 -3.94
CA ALA A 54 -0.12 2.79 -3.09
C ALA A 54 -0.27 1.25 -3.06
N ASN A 55 0.60 0.53 -3.79
CA ASN A 55 0.52 -0.91 -3.98
C ASN A 55 1.11 -1.68 -2.79
N LYS A 56 0.24 -2.07 -1.87
CA LYS A 56 0.61 -2.82 -0.67
C LYS A 56 1.27 -4.16 -0.99
N LEU A 57 0.80 -4.86 -2.03
CA LEU A 57 1.37 -6.15 -2.44
C LEU A 57 2.82 -5.99 -2.91
N LEU A 58 3.10 -4.98 -3.73
CA LEU A 58 4.46 -4.64 -4.15
C LEU A 58 5.37 -4.37 -2.95
N VAL A 59 4.90 -3.55 -2.01
CA VAL A 59 5.72 -3.14 -0.86
C VAL A 59 5.92 -4.29 0.13
N SER A 60 4.92 -5.15 0.38
CA SER A 60 5.09 -6.31 1.27
C SER A 60 6.09 -7.31 0.70
N ALA A 61 6.05 -7.56 -0.61
CA ALA A 61 6.92 -8.52 -1.28
C ALA A 61 8.36 -8.00 -1.48
N TYR A 62 8.51 -6.78 -1.98
CA TYR A 62 9.79 -6.24 -2.46
C TYR A 62 10.23 -4.93 -1.77
N GLY A 63 9.50 -4.45 -0.77
CA GLY A 63 9.79 -3.15 -0.14
C GLY A 63 11.20 -3.04 0.44
N ARG A 64 11.74 -4.11 1.02
CA ARG A 64 13.14 -4.14 1.50
C ARG A 64 14.14 -3.89 0.37
N GLU A 65 13.97 -4.56 -0.74
CA GLU A 65 14.83 -4.47 -1.92
C GLU A 65 14.74 -3.09 -2.56
N LEU A 66 13.49 -2.63 -2.82
CA LEU A 66 13.23 -1.32 -3.43
C LEU A 66 13.73 -0.17 -2.55
N GLN A 67 13.57 -0.29 -1.23
CA GLN A 67 14.12 0.71 -0.29
C GLN A 67 15.65 0.73 -0.30
N ALA A 68 16.30 -0.44 -0.40
CA ALA A 68 17.75 -0.51 -0.52
C ALA A 68 18.24 0.06 -1.86
N LEU A 69 17.53 -0.20 -2.96
CA LEU A 69 17.80 0.38 -4.27
C LEU A 69 17.68 1.91 -4.26
N ALA A 70 16.58 2.43 -3.73
CA ALA A 70 16.34 3.86 -3.62
C ALA A 70 17.46 4.57 -2.83
N ARG A 71 17.89 3.98 -1.70
CA ARG A 71 19.01 4.51 -0.90
C ARG A 71 20.32 4.54 -1.70
N ARG A 72 20.64 3.48 -2.45
CA ARG A 72 21.85 3.43 -3.29
C ARG A 72 21.84 4.48 -4.40
N ARG A 73 20.65 4.81 -4.93
CA ARG A 73 20.45 5.80 -5.98
C ARG A 73 20.26 7.23 -5.46
N GLY A 74 20.14 7.42 -4.15
CA GLY A 74 19.91 8.74 -3.53
C GLY A 74 18.52 9.31 -3.80
N VAL A 75 17.53 8.45 -4.07
CA VAL A 75 16.14 8.84 -4.38
C VAL A 75 15.16 8.34 -3.31
N GLY A 76 13.96 8.91 -3.31
CA GLY A 76 12.88 8.52 -2.40
C GLY A 76 12.10 7.31 -2.89
N PHE A 77 11.80 6.39 -1.99
CA PHE A 77 10.79 5.33 -2.15
C PHE A 77 9.73 5.51 -1.06
N LEU A 78 8.54 5.94 -1.45
CA LEU A 78 7.47 6.36 -0.55
C LEU A 78 6.22 5.50 -0.77
N PHE A 79 5.64 5.00 0.31
CA PHE A 79 4.49 4.08 0.25
C PHE A 79 3.47 4.32 1.36
N GLY A 80 3.31 5.55 1.80
CA GLY A 80 2.37 5.90 2.88
C GLY A 80 0.93 5.46 2.58
N ALA A 81 0.46 5.63 1.34
CA ALA A 81 -0.88 5.25 0.91
C ALA A 81 -1.09 3.72 0.75
N ALA A 82 -0.04 2.90 0.78
CA ALA A 82 -0.15 1.45 0.69
C ALA A 82 -0.83 0.80 1.92
N CYS A 83 -0.92 1.53 3.04
CA CYS A 83 -1.62 1.08 4.23
C CYS A 83 -2.55 2.17 4.75
N GLY A 84 -3.86 1.92 4.69
CA GLY A 84 -4.89 2.85 5.17
C GLY A 84 -5.29 3.94 4.18
N GLY A 85 -4.80 3.92 2.95
CA GLY A 85 -5.14 4.90 1.91
C GLY A 85 -4.81 6.33 2.35
N GLY A 86 -5.84 7.17 2.51
CA GLY A 86 -5.69 8.56 2.97
C GLY A 86 -5.47 8.72 4.48
N ILE A 87 -5.55 7.65 5.27
CA ILE A 87 -5.27 7.69 6.71
C ILE A 87 -3.74 7.73 6.90
N PRO A 88 -3.15 8.71 7.61
CA PRO A 88 -1.70 8.87 7.75
C PRO A 88 -1.09 7.87 8.74
N TYR A 89 -1.47 6.59 8.64
CA TYR A 89 -1.08 5.56 9.60
C TYR A 89 0.44 5.32 9.61
N LEU A 90 1.03 5.03 8.44
CA LEU A 90 2.46 4.79 8.36
C LEU A 90 3.29 6.04 8.64
N SER A 91 2.79 7.22 8.25
CA SER A 91 3.45 8.49 8.55
C SER A 91 3.48 8.78 10.05
N ASN A 92 2.37 8.49 10.76
CA ASN A 92 2.30 8.64 12.21
C ASN A 92 3.21 7.64 12.94
N LEU A 93 3.32 6.39 12.46
CA LEU A 93 4.30 5.43 12.98
C LEU A 93 5.75 5.91 12.77
N ALA A 94 6.04 6.47 11.60
CA ALA A 94 7.35 7.02 11.32
C ALA A 94 7.68 8.20 12.28
N ALA A 95 6.73 9.11 12.47
CA ALA A 95 6.89 10.25 13.39
C ALA A 95 7.05 9.80 14.86
N ALA A 96 6.23 8.87 15.32
CA ALA A 96 6.32 8.32 16.69
C ALA A 96 7.68 7.68 16.95
N ARG A 97 8.25 6.99 15.96
CA ARG A 97 9.56 6.34 16.06
C ARG A 97 10.72 7.33 16.18
N GLU A 98 10.58 8.56 15.70
CA GLU A 98 11.64 9.57 15.83
C GLU A 98 11.80 10.05 17.31
N GLY A 99 10.72 9.97 18.09
CA GLY A 99 10.74 10.38 19.51
C GLY A 99 10.92 9.24 20.50
N ASP A 100 10.63 7.98 20.11
CA ASP A 100 10.64 6.83 21.02
C ASP A 100 10.77 5.49 20.26
N HIS A 101 10.94 4.40 21.02
CA HIS A 101 10.98 3.04 20.49
C HIS A 101 9.60 2.40 20.48
N ILE A 102 9.11 2.03 19.29
CA ILE A 102 7.86 1.26 19.15
C ILE A 102 8.13 -0.20 19.49
N LEU A 103 7.58 -0.65 20.62
CA LEU A 103 7.75 -2.03 21.10
C LEU A 103 6.68 -2.98 20.57
N ARG A 104 5.48 -2.46 20.29
CA ARG A 104 4.33 -3.26 19.83
C ARG A 104 3.46 -2.48 18.87
N VAL A 105 2.99 -3.17 17.84
CA VAL A 105 1.94 -2.70 16.93
C VAL A 105 0.83 -3.74 16.95
N GLY A 106 -0.40 -3.31 17.09
CA GLY A 106 -1.56 -4.20 17.08
C GLY A 106 -2.85 -3.42 16.83
N GLY A 107 -3.84 -4.10 16.24
CA GLY A 107 -5.12 -3.49 15.94
C GLY A 107 -5.92 -4.32 14.94
N ILE A 108 -7.14 -3.87 14.66
CA ILE A 108 -7.96 -4.39 13.56
C ILE A 108 -7.62 -3.55 12.33
N LEU A 109 -6.93 -4.16 11.35
CA LEU A 109 -6.39 -3.45 10.20
C LEU A 109 -7.18 -3.71 8.90
N ASN A 110 -8.28 -4.43 8.97
CA ASN A 110 -9.12 -4.78 7.82
C ASN A 110 -10.56 -4.35 8.06
N GLY A 111 -11.15 -3.59 7.12
CA GLY A 111 -12.50 -3.05 7.24
C GLY A 111 -13.58 -4.12 7.12
N THR A 112 -13.42 -5.05 6.19
CA THR A 112 -14.38 -6.14 5.94
C THR A 112 -14.55 -7.02 7.18
N THR A 113 -13.45 -7.54 7.71
CA THR A 113 -13.48 -8.40 8.89
C THR A 113 -13.92 -7.64 10.14
N ASN A 114 -13.56 -6.36 10.28
CA ASN A 114 -14.08 -5.52 11.37
C ASN A 114 -15.61 -5.39 11.32
N TYR A 115 -16.18 -5.13 10.14
CA TYR A 115 -17.62 -5.09 9.94
C TYR A 115 -18.29 -6.42 10.30
N MET A 116 -17.73 -7.54 9.80
CA MET A 116 -18.26 -8.87 10.06
C MET A 116 -18.26 -9.19 11.55
N LEU A 117 -17.15 -8.95 12.25
CA LEU A 117 -17.03 -9.19 13.70
C LEU A 117 -18.00 -8.34 14.50
N ASP A 118 -18.18 -7.06 14.15
CA ASP A 118 -19.17 -6.19 14.77
C ASP A 118 -20.59 -6.72 14.55
N ALA A 119 -20.94 -7.11 13.33
CA ALA A 119 -22.25 -7.68 12.99
C ALA A 119 -22.55 -8.98 13.77
N MET A 120 -21.55 -9.86 13.85
CA MET A 120 -21.66 -11.09 14.64
C MET A 120 -21.86 -10.81 16.14
N GLN A 121 -21.11 -9.85 16.69
CA GLN A 121 -21.15 -9.51 18.11
C GLN A 121 -22.42 -8.76 18.50
N THR A 122 -22.83 -7.75 17.72
CA THR A 122 -23.90 -6.83 18.09
C THR A 122 -25.28 -7.32 17.67
N ARG A 123 -25.38 -8.05 16.54
CA ARG A 123 -26.63 -8.52 15.95
C ARG A 123 -26.81 -10.03 15.98
N GLY A 124 -25.81 -10.77 16.44
CA GLY A 124 -25.87 -12.23 16.55
C GLY A 124 -25.86 -12.96 15.21
N LEU A 125 -25.35 -12.31 14.14
CA LEU A 125 -25.24 -12.96 12.84
C LEU A 125 -24.18 -14.07 12.89
N ASP A 126 -24.42 -15.16 12.16
CA ASP A 126 -23.38 -16.13 11.91
C ASP A 126 -22.37 -15.60 10.87
N TYR A 127 -21.26 -16.32 10.72
CA TYR A 127 -20.19 -15.91 9.80
C TYR A 127 -20.68 -15.77 8.35
N ALA A 128 -21.48 -16.73 7.87
CA ALA A 128 -21.94 -16.76 6.48
C ALA A 128 -22.88 -15.58 6.19
N ALA A 129 -23.81 -15.29 7.10
CA ALA A 129 -24.71 -14.15 7.00
C ALA A 129 -23.97 -12.82 7.08
N ALA A 130 -22.98 -12.68 7.97
CA ALA A 130 -22.16 -11.49 8.10
C ALA A 130 -21.32 -11.23 6.84
N LEU A 131 -20.74 -12.27 6.23
CA LEU A 131 -20.00 -12.16 4.98
C LEU A 131 -20.90 -11.77 3.80
N GLN A 132 -22.06 -12.42 3.67
CA GLN A 132 -23.01 -12.11 2.62
C GLN A 132 -23.51 -10.65 2.71
N GLU A 133 -23.77 -10.19 3.91
CA GLU A 133 -24.17 -8.79 4.13
C GLU A 133 -23.00 -7.83 3.81
N ALA A 134 -21.78 -8.14 4.21
CA ALA A 134 -20.60 -7.35 3.87
C ALA A 134 -20.40 -7.23 2.36
N GLN A 135 -20.63 -8.31 1.62
CA GLN A 135 -20.58 -8.31 0.14
C GLN A 135 -21.72 -7.46 -0.45
N ALA A 136 -22.94 -7.60 0.04
CA ALA A 136 -24.09 -6.82 -0.44
C ALA A 136 -23.92 -5.31 -0.22
N LEU A 137 -23.24 -4.91 0.86
CA LEU A 137 -22.95 -3.52 1.19
C LEU A 137 -21.66 -2.99 0.53
N GLY A 138 -20.93 -3.83 -0.18
CA GLY A 138 -19.67 -3.45 -0.87
C GLY A 138 -18.46 -3.34 0.05
N TYR A 139 -18.50 -3.86 1.27
CA TYR A 139 -17.33 -3.98 2.16
C TYR A 139 -16.42 -5.14 1.78
N ALA A 140 -16.99 -6.20 1.20
CA ALA A 140 -16.25 -7.34 0.69
C ALA A 140 -16.48 -7.49 -0.83
N GLU A 141 -15.43 -7.86 -1.56
CA GLU A 141 -15.52 -8.27 -2.97
C GLU A 141 -16.17 -9.65 -3.11
N GLN A 142 -16.48 -10.07 -4.36
CA GLN A 142 -16.99 -11.42 -4.62
C GLN A 142 -16.01 -12.50 -4.15
N ASP A 143 -14.71 -12.29 -4.35
CA ASP A 143 -13.66 -13.11 -3.75
C ASP A 143 -13.09 -12.39 -2.51
N PRO A 144 -13.57 -12.73 -1.30
CA PRO A 144 -13.16 -12.09 -0.07
C PRO A 144 -11.89 -12.71 0.53
N THR A 145 -11.23 -13.65 -0.15
CA THR A 145 -10.12 -14.46 0.38
C THR A 145 -9.04 -13.61 1.03
N SER A 146 -8.64 -12.51 0.38
CA SER A 146 -7.60 -11.63 0.94
C SER A 146 -7.97 -11.04 2.31
N ASP A 147 -9.26 -10.78 2.54
CA ASP A 147 -9.75 -10.23 3.79
C ASP A 147 -9.92 -11.33 4.84
N VAL A 148 -10.67 -12.39 4.51
CA VAL A 148 -11.09 -13.42 5.47
C VAL A 148 -9.96 -14.37 5.86
N GLU A 149 -8.99 -14.60 4.97
CA GLU A 149 -7.77 -15.37 5.27
C GLU A 149 -6.68 -14.51 5.95
N GLY A 150 -6.93 -13.20 6.12
CA GLY A 150 -6.05 -12.29 6.82
C GLY A 150 -4.84 -11.80 6.02
N LEU A 151 -4.76 -12.06 4.72
CA LEU A 151 -3.63 -11.64 3.87
C LEU A 151 -3.50 -10.12 3.78
N ASP A 152 -4.63 -9.39 3.69
CA ASP A 152 -4.64 -7.93 3.73
C ASP A 152 -4.06 -7.40 5.05
N THR A 153 -4.49 -7.98 6.17
CA THR A 153 -4.01 -7.63 7.51
C THR A 153 -2.52 -7.96 7.67
N LEU A 154 -2.08 -9.13 7.19
CA LEU A 154 -0.67 -9.53 7.22
C LEU A 154 0.21 -8.52 6.49
N ARG A 155 -0.16 -8.13 5.27
CA ARG A 155 0.60 -7.15 4.47
C ARG A 155 0.66 -5.79 5.15
N LYS A 156 -0.46 -5.31 5.72
CA LYS A 156 -0.49 -4.07 6.51
C LYS A 156 0.43 -4.15 7.74
N LEU A 157 0.46 -5.30 8.41
CA LEU A 157 1.36 -5.52 9.55
C LEU A 157 2.82 -5.51 9.12
N ILE A 158 3.17 -6.14 8.00
CA ILE A 158 4.53 -6.10 7.43
C ILE A 158 4.98 -4.65 7.22
N LEU A 159 4.15 -3.82 6.60
CA LEU A 159 4.45 -2.41 6.36
C LEU A 159 4.58 -1.62 7.67
N ALA A 160 3.68 -1.87 8.62
CA ALA A 160 3.71 -1.20 9.93
C ALA A 160 4.99 -1.53 10.71
N VAL A 161 5.41 -2.80 10.71
CA VAL A 161 6.66 -3.24 11.36
C VAL A 161 7.88 -2.67 10.63
N ALA A 162 7.86 -2.66 9.28
CA ALA A 162 8.94 -2.09 8.48
C ALA A 162 9.15 -0.60 8.79
N VAL A 163 8.08 0.17 8.89
CA VAL A 163 8.13 1.61 9.18
C VAL A 163 8.36 1.88 10.67
N GLY A 164 7.58 1.26 11.55
CA GLY A 164 7.62 1.53 12.99
C GLY A 164 8.84 0.94 13.70
N MET A 165 9.28 -0.25 13.31
CA MET A 165 10.35 -0.99 13.97
C MET A 165 11.63 -1.15 13.11
N ARG A 166 11.66 -0.59 11.90
CA ARG A 166 12.78 -0.74 10.92
C ARG A 166 13.14 -2.20 10.62
N ARG A 167 12.16 -3.10 10.65
CA ARG A 167 12.35 -4.53 10.42
C ARG A 167 11.40 -5.01 9.33
N TRP A 168 11.94 -5.60 8.28
CA TRP A 168 11.14 -6.26 7.24
C TRP A 168 10.83 -7.70 7.65
N LEU A 169 9.56 -8.03 7.72
CA LEU A 169 9.06 -9.40 7.83
C LEU A 169 8.91 -9.99 6.43
N ARG A 170 8.81 -11.31 6.36
CA ARG A 170 8.43 -12.04 5.13
C ARG A 170 6.99 -12.53 5.29
N GLU A 171 6.27 -12.60 4.16
CA GLU A 171 4.98 -13.30 4.09
C GLU A 171 5.14 -14.77 4.41
#